data_d92c0a7f3aa39a3790cbcc7a0bdff699
#
_entry.id   d92c0a7f3aa39a3790cbcc7a0bdff699
#
_cell.length_a   1.000
_cell.length_b   1.000
_cell.length_c   1.000
_cell.angle_alpha   90.00
_cell.angle_beta   90.00
_cell.angle_gamma   90.00
#
_symmetry.space_group_name_H-M   'P 1'
#
loop_
_entity.id
_entity.type
_entity.pdbx_description
1 polymer ?
#
loop_
_entity_poly.entity_id
_entity_poly.type
_entity_poly.pdbx_seq_one_letter_code
_entity_poly.pdbx_strand_id
1 'polypeptide(L)'
;YRDNIKNLSESFIEQVESIKLKSPEKYKHVILGGWLDKAEGVVFTNWSIGEFKDNGKVIYGQDYGFSVDPTTLIKVSIFKSQRKIYLQECYYKPKLTTSDIYKLNQYYAADSLIIADSAEPRLIDELRVKGLNIEGTIKGAGSVTAGIALMQDYELIVSPDSINIIK
;
A
#
# COMPACT_ATOMS: atom_id res chain seq x y z
N TYR A 1 -16.35 -0.75 32.85
CA TYR A 1 -15.87 -2.06 33.31
C TYR A 1 -15.49 -2.01 34.80
N ARG A 2 -14.59 -1.13 35.22
CA ARG A 2 -14.12 -1.05 36.64
C ARG A 2 -15.25 -0.80 37.60
N ASP A 3 -16.20 0.06 37.27
CA ASP A 3 -17.34 0.45 38.13
C ASP A 3 -18.38 -0.66 38.28
N ASN A 4 -18.36 -1.67 37.35
CA ASN A 4 -19.34 -2.75 37.35
C ASN A 4 -18.74 -4.15 37.57
N ILE A 5 -17.49 -4.22 38.02
CA ILE A 5 -16.73 -5.47 38.15
C ILE A 5 -17.44 -6.52 39.04
N LYS A 6 -18.19 -6.07 40.05
CA LYS A 6 -18.92 -6.93 40.98
C LYS A 6 -20.08 -7.71 40.37
N ASN A 7 -20.55 -7.25 39.17
CA ASN A 7 -21.68 -7.85 38.44
C ASN A 7 -21.24 -8.65 37.23
N LEU A 8 -19.91 -8.80 36.98
CA LEU A 8 -19.36 -9.50 35.86
C LEU A 8 -18.99 -10.93 36.24
N SER A 9 -19.13 -11.87 35.29
CA SER A 9 -18.72 -13.27 35.51
C SER A 9 -17.21 -13.37 35.67
N GLU A 10 -16.74 -14.36 36.44
CA GLU A 10 -15.32 -14.64 36.63
C GLU A 10 -14.62 -14.89 35.27
N SER A 11 -15.24 -15.65 34.37
CA SER A 11 -14.72 -15.91 33.03
C SER A 11 -14.51 -14.64 32.19
N PHE A 12 -15.40 -13.65 32.31
CA PHE A 12 -15.24 -12.35 31.65
C PHE A 12 -14.09 -11.57 32.24
N ILE A 13 -13.93 -11.58 33.57
CA ILE A 13 -12.84 -10.90 34.27
C ILE A 13 -11.48 -11.50 33.84
N GLU A 14 -11.38 -12.84 33.77
CA GLU A 14 -10.17 -13.53 33.29
C GLU A 14 -9.82 -13.17 31.84
N GLN A 15 -10.82 -13.12 30.95
CA GLN A 15 -10.62 -12.67 29.57
C GLN A 15 -10.09 -11.24 29.51
N VAL A 16 -10.66 -10.32 30.29
CA VAL A 16 -10.23 -8.92 30.35
C VAL A 16 -8.79 -8.79 30.85
N GLU A 17 -8.42 -9.52 31.90
CA GLU A 17 -7.04 -9.51 32.42
C GLU A 17 -6.05 -10.15 31.40
N SER A 18 -6.48 -11.21 30.71
CA SER A 18 -5.69 -11.79 29.62
C SER A 18 -5.45 -10.79 28.47
N ILE A 19 -6.49 -10.03 28.05
CA ILE A 19 -6.36 -8.99 27.04
C ILE A 19 -5.41 -7.89 27.51
N LYS A 20 -5.53 -7.47 28.76
CA LYS A 20 -4.67 -6.45 29.36
C LYS A 20 -3.19 -6.85 29.34
N LEU A 21 -2.87 -8.12 29.60
CA LEU A 21 -1.50 -8.63 29.59
C LEU A 21 -0.95 -8.82 28.18
N LYS A 22 -1.78 -9.39 27.26
CA LYS A 22 -1.34 -9.74 25.90
C LYS A 22 -1.38 -8.58 24.90
N SER A 23 -2.31 -7.63 25.09
CA SER A 23 -2.56 -6.53 24.17
C SER A 23 -3.03 -5.28 24.93
N PRO A 24 -2.12 -4.55 25.61
CA PRO A 24 -2.47 -3.39 26.41
C PRO A 24 -3.25 -2.31 25.64
N GLU A 25 -2.95 -2.10 24.37
CA GLU A 25 -3.65 -1.13 23.53
C GLU A 25 -5.11 -1.56 23.25
N LYS A 26 -5.33 -2.85 22.97
CA LYS A 26 -6.66 -3.43 22.82
C LYS A 26 -7.48 -3.29 24.12
N TYR A 27 -6.84 -3.50 25.27
CA TYR A 27 -7.48 -3.29 26.58
C TYR A 27 -7.93 -1.85 26.76
N LYS A 28 -7.06 -0.86 26.44
CA LYS A 28 -7.42 0.56 26.52
C LYS A 28 -8.61 0.90 25.63
N HIS A 29 -8.60 0.42 24.39
CA HIS A 29 -9.67 0.72 23.44
C HIS A 29 -10.98 0.01 23.75
N VAL A 30 -10.97 -1.34 23.85
CA VAL A 30 -12.18 -2.16 23.95
C VAL A 30 -12.78 -2.14 25.35
N ILE A 31 -11.93 -2.14 26.39
CA ILE A 31 -12.39 -2.27 27.78
C ILE A 31 -12.54 -0.91 28.47
N LEU A 32 -11.64 0.04 28.20
CA LEU A 32 -11.67 1.36 28.82
C LEU A 32 -12.31 2.43 27.96
N GLY A 33 -12.72 2.14 26.71
CA GLY A 33 -13.34 3.10 25.80
C GLY A 33 -12.39 4.19 25.29
N GLY A 34 -11.08 3.94 25.34
CA GLY A 34 -10.07 4.86 24.81
C GLY A 34 -10.06 4.86 23.28
N TRP A 35 -9.53 5.92 22.68
CA TRP A 35 -9.29 5.96 21.25
C TRP A 35 -8.17 4.98 20.87
N LEU A 36 -8.31 4.30 19.73
CA LEU A 36 -7.23 3.52 19.13
C LEU A 36 -6.31 4.49 18.39
N ASP A 37 -5.11 4.69 18.89
CA ASP A 37 -4.10 5.49 18.19
C ASP A 37 -3.66 4.81 16.86
N LYS A 38 -3.86 3.48 16.77
CA LYS A 38 -3.60 2.67 15.57
C LYS A 38 -4.70 1.63 15.42
N ALA A 39 -5.37 1.57 14.27
CA ALA A 39 -6.31 0.50 13.96
C ALA A 39 -5.58 -0.86 13.91
N GLU A 40 -6.11 -1.89 14.58
CA GLU A 40 -5.65 -3.27 14.36
C GLU A 40 -5.80 -3.61 12.87
N GLY A 41 -4.72 -4.09 12.24
CA GLY A 41 -4.71 -4.43 10.81
C GLY A 41 -4.11 -3.39 9.88
N VAL A 42 -3.66 -2.23 10.37
CA VAL A 42 -2.89 -1.28 9.55
C VAL A 42 -1.53 -1.88 9.22
N VAL A 43 -1.30 -2.10 7.92
CA VAL A 43 -0.05 -2.69 7.42
C VAL A 43 1.10 -1.69 7.46
N PHE A 44 0.83 -0.43 7.07
CA PHE A 44 1.84 0.63 7.05
C PHE A 44 1.48 1.74 8.02
N THR A 45 2.33 1.94 9.03
CA THR A 45 2.22 3.03 10.02
C THR A 45 3.33 4.08 9.87
N ASN A 46 4.26 3.84 8.95
CA ASN A 46 5.51 4.56 8.71
C ASN A 46 5.38 5.46 7.48
N TRP A 47 4.27 6.18 7.34
CA TRP A 47 4.04 7.06 6.20
C TRP A 47 3.63 8.49 6.60
N SER A 48 3.89 9.43 5.70
CA SER A 48 3.53 10.84 5.84
C SER A 48 3.18 11.43 4.48
N ILE A 49 2.46 12.57 4.49
CA ILE A 49 2.19 13.34 3.27
C ILE A 49 3.35 14.30 3.04
N GLY A 50 3.87 14.35 1.81
CA GLY A 50 4.94 15.24 1.44
C GLY A 50 5.16 15.33 -0.07
N GLU A 51 5.88 16.32 -0.52
CA GLU A 51 6.19 16.49 -1.94
C GLU A 51 7.03 15.32 -2.48
N PHE A 52 6.71 14.85 -3.69
CA PHE A 52 7.47 13.82 -4.37
C PHE A 52 8.89 14.32 -4.69
N LYS A 53 9.89 13.51 -4.32
CA LYS A 53 11.29 13.79 -4.65
C LYS A 53 11.83 12.72 -5.61
N ASP A 54 12.48 13.18 -6.67
CA ASP A 54 13.14 12.34 -7.67
C ASP A 54 14.64 12.27 -7.36
N ASN A 55 15.20 11.05 -7.37
CA ASN A 55 16.64 10.81 -7.21
C ASN A 55 17.35 10.49 -8.54
N GLY A 56 16.70 10.74 -9.67
CA GLY A 56 17.18 10.42 -11.01
C GLY A 56 16.96 8.95 -11.43
N LYS A 57 16.32 8.13 -10.58
CA LYS A 57 15.97 6.72 -10.86
C LYS A 57 14.55 6.43 -10.42
N VAL A 58 13.61 6.86 -11.25
CA VAL A 58 12.19 6.61 -11.01
C VAL A 58 11.79 5.29 -11.66
N ILE A 59 10.99 4.51 -10.94
CA ILE A 59 10.30 3.33 -11.45
C ILE A 59 8.79 3.51 -11.27
N TYR A 60 8.00 2.74 -11.99
CA TYR A 60 6.55 2.78 -11.89
C TYR A 60 6.01 1.41 -11.51
N GLY A 61 5.03 1.39 -10.61
CA GLY A 61 4.25 0.20 -10.27
C GLY A 61 2.90 0.25 -10.94
N GLN A 62 2.48 -0.83 -11.60
CA GLN A 62 1.20 -0.92 -12.27
C GLN A 62 0.39 -2.12 -11.80
N ASP A 63 -0.87 -1.87 -11.49
CA ASP A 63 -1.87 -2.90 -11.28
C ASP A 63 -2.99 -2.75 -12.29
N TYR A 64 -3.55 -3.89 -12.73
CA TYR A 64 -4.59 -3.93 -13.76
C TYR A 64 -5.93 -4.31 -13.16
N GLY A 65 -6.92 -3.46 -13.38
CA GLY A 65 -8.33 -3.75 -13.18
C GLY A 65 -9.13 -3.35 -14.42
N PHE A 66 -10.36 -3.79 -14.51
CA PHE A 66 -11.19 -3.43 -15.67
C PHE A 66 -12.55 -2.88 -15.29
N SER A 67 -13.48 -3.70 -14.76
CA SER A 67 -14.88 -3.30 -14.62
C SER A 67 -15.17 -2.50 -13.35
N VAL A 68 -14.84 -3.06 -12.19
CA VAL A 68 -15.05 -2.46 -10.86
C VAL A 68 -13.71 -1.99 -10.30
N ASP A 69 -12.70 -2.84 -10.42
CA ASP A 69 -11.35 -2.52 -9.97
C ASP A 69 -10.67 -1.58 -10.99
N PRO A 70 -10.06 -0.51 -10.52
CA PRO A 70 -9.36 0.41 -11.38
C PRO A 70 -8.00 -0.14 -11.84
N THR A 71 -7.56 0.27 -13.02
CA THR A 71 -6.16 0.19 -13.40
C THR A 71 -5.42 1.36 -12.78
N THR A 72 -4.28 1.10 -12.16
CA THR A 72 -3.50 2.10 -11.42
C THR A 72 -2.07 2.19 -11.93
N LEU A 73 -1.46 3.37 -11.83
CA LEU A 73 -0.03 3.59 -12.04
C LEU A 73 0.50 4.49 -10.93
N ILE A 74 1.55 4.02 -10.27
CA ILE A 74 2.19 4.74 -9.17
C ILE A 74 3.65 5.01 -9.54
N LYS A 75 4.06 6.27 -9.43
CA LYS A 75 5.45 6.70 -9.55
C LYS A 75 6.19 6.48 -8.24
N VAL A 76 7.38 5.88 -8.29
CA VAL A 76 8.15 5.49 -7.11
C VAL A 76 9.61 5.96 -7.24
N SER A 77 10.12 6.60 -6.19
CA SER A 77 11.53 6.97 -6.06
C SER A 77 12.09 6.49 -4.72
N ILE A 78 13.21 5.75 -4.73
CA ILE A 78 13.76 5.08 -3.54
C ILE A 78 15.11 5.71 -3.15
N PHE A 79 15.15 6.34 -1.99
CA PHE A 79 16.36 6.89 -1.38
C PHE A 79 16.94 5.93 -0.34
N LYS A 80 17.73 4.94 -0.80
CA LYS A 80 18.25 3.85 0.04
C LYS A 80 19.03 4.34 1.25
N SER A 81 19.90 5.34 1.08
CA SER A 81 20.73 5.89 2.15
C SER A 81 19.92 6.60 3.25
N GLN A 82 18.77 7.17 2.90
CA GLN A 82 17.88 7.87 3.82
C GLN A 82 16.74 6.98 4.32
N ARG A 83 16.63 5.74 3.81
CA ARG A 83 15.51 4.82 4.05
C ARG A 83 14.16 5.49 3.80
N LYS A 84 14.01 6.16 2.64
CA LYS A 84 12.78 6.85 2.23
C LYS A 84 12.31 6.35 0.87
N ILE A 85 10.99 6.17 0.74
CA ILE A 85 10.32 5.85 -0.51
C ILE A 85 9.28 6.95 -0.76
N TYR A 86 9.39 7.61 -1.90
CA TYR A 86 8.43 8.60 -2.35
C TYR A 86 7.45 7.95 -3.32
N LEU A 87 6.16 8.17 -3.09
CA LEU A 87 5.06 7.61 -3.85
C LEU A 87 4.18 8.72 -4.40
N GLN A 88 3.84 8.62 -5.70
CA GLN A 88 2.90 9.52 -6.35
C GLN A 88 1.95 8.74 -7.24
N GLU A 89 0.65 8.91 -7.02
CA GLU A 89 -0.39 8.37 -7.89
C GLU A 89 -0.39 9.10 -9.22
N CYS A 90 -0.19 8.38 -10.32
CA CYS A 90 -0.28 8.93 -11.66
C CYS A 90 -1.71 8.88 -12.18
N TYR A 91 -2.35 7.73 -12.03
CA TYR A 91 -3.77 7.54 -12.29
C TYR A 91 -4.36 6.34 -11.54
N TYR A 92 -5.67 6.41 -11.34
CA TYR A 92 -6.52 5.39 -10.72
C TYR A 92 -7.87 5.41 -11.46
N LYS A 93 -8.03 4.56 -12.49
CA LYS A 93 -9.18 4.63 -13.41
C LYS A 93 -9.71 3.26 -13.78
N PRO A 94 -11.02 2.99 -13.65
CA PRO A 94 -11.64 1.79 -14.17
C PRO A 94 -11.89 1.90 -15.69
N LYS A 95 -12.16 0.76 -16.32
CA LYS A 95 -12.63 0.62 -17.72
C LYS A 95 -11.66 1.18 -18.76
N LEU A 96 -10.35 1.15 -18.50
CA LEU A 96 -9.36 1.53 -19.49
C LEU A 96 -9.16 0.40 -20.52
N THR A 97 -9.13 0.78 -21.79
CA THR A 97 -8.68 -0.13 -22.87
C THR A 97 -7.15 -0.23 -22.90
N THR A 98 -6.61 -1.26 -23.58
CA THR A 98 -5.15 -1.36 -23.79
C THR A 98 -4.57 -0.09 -24.42
N SER A 99 -5.32 0.56 -25.35
CA SER A 99 -4.89 1.80 -25.97
C SER A 99 -4.85 2.97 -25.00
N ASP A 100 -5.79 3.04 -24.06
CA ASP A 100 -5.82 4.09 -23.03
C ASP A 100 -4.66 3.90 -22.04
N ILE A 101 -4.43 2.67 -21.60
CA ILE A 101 -3.30 2.30 -20.73
C ILE A 101 -1.97 2.67 -21.40
N TYR A 102 -1.80 2.31 -22.69
CA TYR A 102 -0.61 2.67 -23.45
C TYR A 102 -0.36 4.18 -23.45
N LYS A 103 -1.38 4.98 -23.81
CA LYS A 103 -1.27 6.45 -23.86
C LYS A 103 -0.94 7.06 -22.51
N LEU A 104 -1.59 6.60 -21.44
CA LEU A 104 -1.33 7.07 -20.09
C LEU A 104 0.08 6.70 -19.62
N ASN A 105 0.51 5.47 -19.84
CA ASN A 105 1.86 5.02 -19.50
C ASN A 105 2.93 5.77 -20.28
N GLN A 106 2.72 5.99 -21.58
CA GLN A 106 3.63 6.81 -22.39
C GLN A 106 3.73 8.25 -21.88
N TYR A 107 2.62 8.82 -21.43
CA TYR A 107 2.60 10.18 -20.89
C TYR A 107 3.32 10.30 -19.54
N TYR A 108 3.06 9.35 -18.60
CA TYR A 108 3.61 9.45 -17.25
C TYR A 108 5.00 8.83 -17.09
N ALA A 109 5.23 7.67 -17.68
CA ALA A 109 6.45 6.91 -17.48
C ALA A 109 7.48 7.10 -18.61
N ALA A 110 7.04 7.49 -19.82
CA ALA A 110 7.90 7.58 -21.01
C ALA A 110 8.78 6.32 -21.16
N ASP A 111 10.11 6.47 -21.08
CA ASP A 111 11.09 5.36 -21.21
C ASP A 111 11.42 4.71 -19.85
N SER A 112 10.84 5.20 -18.76
CA SER A 112 11.11 4.66 -17.41
C SER A 112 10.53 3.26 -17.25
N LEU A 113 11.17 2.45 -16.41
CA LEU A 113 10.73 1.08 -16.14
C LEU A 113 9.39 1.04 -15.42
N ILE A 114 8.45 0.27 -15.95
CA ILE A 114 7.16 -0.05 -15.33
C ILE A 114 7.21 -1.52 -14.88
N ILE A 115 6.97 -1.76 -13.61
CA ILE A 115 6.79 -3.10 -13.04
C ILE A 115 5.29 -3.34 -12.86
N ALA A 116 4.73 -4.24 -13.65
CA ALA A 116 3.31 -4.54 -13.66
C ALA A 116 2.98 -5.84 -12.90
N ASP A 117 1.76 -5.92 -12.35
CA ASP A 117 1.26 -7.21 -11.84
C ASP A 117 1.23 -8.24 -12.97
N SER A 118 1.82 -9.40 -12.71
CA SER A 118 1.95 -10.49 -13.69
C SER A 118 0.67 -11.29 -13.93
N ALA A 119 -0.48 -10.88 -13.36
CA ALA A 119 -1.77 -11.53 -13.59
C ALA A 119 -2.26 -11.41 -15.04
N GLU A 120 -1.82 -10.36 -15.77
CA GLU A 120 -2.22 -10.07 -17.16
C GLU A 120 -1.00 -10.12 -18.12
N PRO A 121 -0.37 -11.28 -18.32
CA PRO A 121 0.89 -11.37 -19.10
C PRO A 121 0.70 -10.98 -20.57
N ARG A 122 -0.47 -11.27 -21.15
CA ARG A 122 -0.78 -10.89 -22.52
C ARG A 122 -0.83 -9.36 -22.70
N LEU A 123 -1.44 -8.65 -21.75
CA LEU A 123 -1.51 -7.19 -21.76
C LEU A 123 -0.12 -6.57 -21.62
N ILE A 124 0.72 -7.12 -20.76
CA ILE A 124 2.12 -6.70 -20.59
C ILE A 124 2.88 -6.85 -21.91
N ASP A 125 2.73 -7.99 -22.60
CA ASP A 125 3.40 -8.23 -23.89
C ASP A 125 2.90 -7.29 -24.99
N GLU A 126 1.59 -7.03 -25.07
CA GLU A 126 1.01 -6.06 -26.00
C GLU A 126 1.57 -4.64 -25.78
N LEU A 127 1.69 -4.22 -24.51
CA LEU A 127 2.24 -2.90 -24.17
C LEU A 127 3.75 -2.81 -24.46
N ARG A 128 4.49 -3.90 -24.22
CA ARG A 128 5.92 -3.99 -24.55
C ARG A 128 6.17 -3.91 -26.06
N VAL A 129 5.38 -4.62 -26.87
CA VAL A 129 5.46 -4.57 -28.35
C VAL A 129 5.15 -3.16 -28.86
N LYS A 130 4.29 -2.39 -28.17
CA LYS A 130 4.04 -0.98 -28.50
C LYS A 130 5.16 -0.02 -28.10
N GLY A 131 6.22 -0.53 -27.45
CA GLY A 131 7.42 0.24 -27.10
C GLY A 131 7.52 0.72 -25.65
N LEU A 132 6.64 0.29 -24.74
CA LEU A 132 6.81 0.60 -23.31
C LEU A 132 7.91 -0.27 -22.70
N ASN A 133 8.70 0.34 -21.82
CA ASN A 133 9.67 -0.36 -20.97
C ASN A 133 8.94 -0.97 -19.77
N ILE A 134 8.32 -2.14 -19.98
CA ILE A 134 7.43 -2.78 -19.01
C ILE A 134 7.79 -4.24 -18.77
N GLU A 135 7.79 -4.65 -17.50
CA GLU A 135 8.06 -6.01 -17.05
C GLU A 135 6.98 -6.47 -16.05
N GLY A 136 6.68 -7.78 -16.09
CA GLY A 136 5.82 -8.40 -15.09
C GLY A 136 6.58 -8.71 -13.79
N THR A 137 5.91 -8.61 -12.66
CA THR A 137 6.46 -9.03 -11.36
C THR A 137 6.79 -10.52 -11.36
N ILE A 138 7.91 -10.88 -10.73
CA ILE A 138 8.22 -12.28 -10.42
C ILE A 138 7.59 -12.61 -9.08
N LYS A 139 6.52 -13.41 -9.10
CA LYS A 139 5.82 -13.84 -7.89
C LYS A 139 6.39 -15.17 -7.38
N GLY A 140 6.93 -15.17 -6.16
CA GLY A 140 7.37 -16.37 -5.45
C GLY A 140 6.60 -16.54 -4.14
N ALA A 141 6.70 -17.72 -3.52
CA ALA A 141 6.13 -17.95 -2.20
C ALA A 141 6.68 -16.93 -1.20
N GLY A 142 5.78 -16.22 -0.49
CA GLY A 142 6.17 -15.19 0.49
C GLY A 142 6.62 -13.84 -0.08
N SER A 143 6.61 -13.63 -1.41
CA SER A 143 7.06 -12.36 -2.02
C SER A 143 6.27 -11.15 -1.54
N VAL A 144 4.95 -11.27 -1.30
CA VAL A 144 4.10 -10.19 -0.78
C VAL A 144 4.53 -9.83 0.64
N THR A 145 4.69 -10.82 1.51
CA THR A 145 5.12 -10.61 2.91
C THR A 145 6.51 -9.97 2.97
N ALA A 146 7.44 -10.43 2.14
CA ALA A 146 8.78 -9.87 2.06
C ALA A 146 8.76 -8.42 1.55
N GLY A 147 7.92 -8.12 0.55
CA GLY A 147 7.72 -6.76 0.05
C GLY A 147 7.15 -5.81 1.10
N ILE A 148 6.14 -6.25 1.85
CA ILE A 148 5.56 -5.48 2.96
C ILE A 148 6.64 -5.22 4.04
N ALA A 149 7.37 -6.25 4.47
CA ALA A 149 8.44 -6.10 5.46
C ALA A 149 9.53 -5.11 4.99
N LEU A 150 9.92 -5.18 3.70
CA LEU A 150 10.86 -4.22 3.13
C LEU A 150 10.32 -2.78 3.19
N MET A 151 9.06 -2.55 2.82
CA MET A 151 8.46 -1.21 2.86
C MET A 151 8.29 -0.69 4.29
N GLN A 152 8.06 -1.55 5.27
CA GLN A 152 7.99 -1.19 6.70
C GLN A 152 9.35 -0.71 7.24
N ASP A 153 10.45 -1.09 6.61
CA ASP A 153 11.80 -0.62 6.94
C ASP A 153 12.11 0.80 6.43
N TYR A 154 11.25 1.39 5.60
CA TYR A 154 11.40 2.72 5.02
C TYR A 154 10.33 3.68 5.53
N GLU A 155 10.63 4.97 5.57
CA GLU A 155 9.62 6.03 5.69
C GLU A 155 8.96 6.21 4.32
N LEU A 156 7.64 6.04 4.23
CA LEU A 156 6.88 6.23 3.01
C LEU A 156 6.38 7.67 2.95
N ILE A 157 6.70 8.38 1.88
CA ILE A 157 6.27 9.76 1.67
C ILE A 157 5.32 9.78 0.47
N VAL A 158 4.06 10.09 0.72
CA VAL A 158 2.99 10.07 -0.28
C VAL A 158 2.69 11.50 -0.73
N SER A 159 2.71 11.72 -2.06
CA SER A 159 2.34 13.01 -2.64
C SER A 159 0.90 13.41 -2.25
N PRO A 160 0.64 14.68 -1.90
CA PRO A 160 -0.69 15.12 -1.46
C PRO A 160 -1.80 14.90 -2.51
N ASP A 161 -1.44 14.85 -3.79
CA ASP A 161 -2.40 14.61 -4.89
C ASP A 161 -2.77 13.12 -5.05
N SER A 162 -2.13 12.22 -4.29
CA SER A 162 -2.32 10.76 -4.34
C SER A 162 -3.52 10.32 -3.49
N ILE A 163 -4.70 10.77 -3.86
CA ILE A 163 -5.93 10.66 -3.03
C ILE A 163 -6.29 9.20 -2.73
N ASN A 164 -6.08 8.28 -3.68
CA ASN A 164 -6.45 6.86 -3.48
C ASN A 164 -5.40 6.08 -2.70
N ILE A 165 -4.16 6.55 -2.63
CA ILE A 165 -3.14 5.98 -1.73
C ILE A 165 -3.38 6.44 -0.28
N ILE A 166 -3.86 7.68 -0.08
CA ILE A 166 -4.05 8.30 1.24
C ILE A 166 -5.31 7.80 1.96
N LYS A 167 -6.34 7.35 1.23
CA LYS A 167 -7.60 6.81 1.80
C LYS A 167 -7.40 5.48 2.51
#